data_9cb2b42e7e084a135c3dbf563ce06d73
#
_entry.id   9cb2b42e7e084a135c3dbf563ce06d73
#
_cell.length_a   1.000
_cell.length_b   1.000
_cell.length_c   1.000
_cell.angle_alpha   90.00
_cell.angle_beta   90.00
_cell.angle_gamma   90.00
#
_symmetry.space_group_name_H-M   'P 1'
#
loop_
_entity.id
_entity.type
_entity.pdbx_description
1 polymer ?
#
loop_
_entity_poly.entity_id
_entity_poly.type
_entity_poly.pdbx_seq_one_letter_code
_entity_poly.pdbx_strand_id
1 'polypeptide(L)'
;MKKKVLAAILLAVGVLTGCGNSEPISSPIQTVEAEPIATDTKEVEQPAATESSADEVAPEHSYRSELTNEWIDEDLKDQRPIAVMVDNERTALPHFGTADADVVYEIMNSTLNDRITRFMVVVKDWEKIEQLGSIRSARPTNFMLAAEWNAVLCHDGGPYFINDWVAKDYSANFSGGFARFNNGKATEFTEYITYDTYTNSQKGKTYDGLKQRFANSKYTTTYNDYYQGPHFKFADGEVTFDDRSDAISATTIALPFKHNGSTLKYNEETGTYDYYEYGSAHKDADSNAQLTFENVILQDTTFAELGEGYLIYNAIDSGRSGYYITQGKAIEVTWTKSSENAITHYYDAKTGEEIQINTGKTYISLI
;
A
#
# COMPACT_ATOMS: atom_id res chain seq x y z
N MET A 1 58.39 40.89 22.13
CA MET A 1 58.46 39.59 21.48
C MET A 1 57.34 38.71 22.05
N LYS A 2 56.24 38.61 21.33
CA LYS A 2 55.05 37.78 21.74
C LYS A 2 55.08 36.49 20.91
N LYS A 3 55.27 35.36 21.56
CA LYS A 3 55.17 34.02 20.96
C LYS A 3 53.73 33.68 20.75
N LYS A 4 53.33 33.41 19.49
CA LYS A 4 52.02 32.83 19.12
C LYS A 4 52.15 31.31 19.28
N VAL A 5 51.28 30.76 20.12
CA VAL A 5 51.08 29.32 20.22
C VAL A 5 49.94 28.94 19.29
N LEU A 6 50.25 28.09 18.34
CA LEU A 6 49.31 27.51 17.39
C LEU A 6 48.72 26.25 18.04
N ALA A 7 47.43 26.23 18.39
CA ALA A 7 46.74 25.05 18.84
C ALA A 7 46.15 24.32 17.65
N ALA A 8 46.65 23.12 17.36
CA ALA A 8 46.08 22.22 16.37
C ALA A 8 44.89 21.47 17.02
N ILE A 9 43.70 21.69 16.48
CA ILE A 9 42.48 20.93 16.85
C ILE A 9 42.46 19.69 15.98
N LEU A 10 42.74 18.53 16.57
CA LEU A 10 42.45 17.22 15.94
C LEU A 10 40.94 16.96 16.03
N LEU A 11 40.29 16.93 14.89
CA LEU A 11 38.92 16.45 14.76
C LEU A 11 38.97 14.92 14.74
N ALA A 12 38.59 14.27 15.81
CA ALA A 12 38.36 12.83 15.86
C ALA A 12 36.97 12.55 15.28
N VAL A 13 36.92 11.99 14.06
CA VAL A 13 35.70 11.44 13.47
C VAL A 13 35.47 10.10 14.18
N GLY A 14 34.55 10.09 15.14
CA GLY A 14 34.05 8.88 15.74
C GLY A 14 33.04 8.23 14.82
N VAL A 15 33.43 7.13 14.18
CA VAL A 15 32.49 6.23 13.52
C VAL A 15 31.71 5.50 14.61
N LEU A 16 30.48 5.93 14.83
CA LEU A 16 29.54 5.18 15.66
C LEU A 16 28.96 4.04 14.80
N THR A 17 29.57 2.87 14.89
CA THR A 17 28.94 1.62 14.47
C THR A 17 27.87 1.26 15.49
N GLY A 18 26.65 1.67 15.24
CA GLY A 18 25.48 1.19 15.97
C GLY A 18 25.17 -0.24 15.53
N CYS A 19 25.67 -1.23 16.29
CA CYS A 19 25.15 -2.59 16.17
C CYS A 19 23.76 -2.64 16.78
N GLY A 20 22.73 -2.40 15.96
CA GLY A 20 21.37 -2.87 16.27
C GLY A 20 21.35 -4.38 16.07
N ASN A 21 21.10 -5.14 17.13
CA ASN A 21 20.77 -6.56 17.02
C ASN A 21 19.41 -6.68 16.30
N SER A 22 19.42 -6.77 14.98
CA SER A 22 18.29 -7.27 14.22
C SER A 22 18.36 -8.80 14.31
N GLU A 23 17.46 -9.42 15.08
CA GLU A 23 17.22 -10.85 14.92
C GLU A 23 16.84 -11.12 13.46
N PRO A 24 17.39 -12.18 12.83
CA PRO A 24 17.02 -12.51 11.46
C PRO A 24 15.52 -12.78 11.42
N ILE A 25 14.81 -12.04 10.58
CA ILE A 25 13.37 -12.24 10.34
C ILE A 25 13.26 -13.62 9.70
N SER A 26 12.61 -14.55 10.39
CA SER A 26 12.21 -15.83 9.79
C SER A 26 11.33 -15.51 8.57
N SER A 27 11.51 -16.23 7.46
CA SER A 27 10.74 -16.07 6.24
C SER A 27 9.26 -15.83 6.58
N PRO A 28 8.61 -14.76 6.07
CA PRO A 28 7.19 -14.49 6.33
C PRO A 28 6.27 -15.55 5.71
N ILE A 29 6.81 -16.38 4.82
CA ILE A 29 6.08 -17.45 4.13
C ILE A 29 6.20 -18.71 4.96
N GLN A 30 5.06 -19.17 5.52
CA GLN A 30 4.95 -20.42 6.23
C GLN A 30 4.37 -21.49 5.31
N THR A 31 5.14 -22.55 5.05
CA THR A 31 4.60 -23.77 4.43
C THR A 31 3.83 -24.56 5.49
N VAL A 32 2.51 -24.55 5.43
CA VAL A 32 1.66 -25.43 6.23
C VAL A 32 1.36 -26.66 5.38
N GLU A 33 1.81 -27.84 5.83
CA GLU A 33 1.32 -29.12 5.27
C GLU A 33 -0.19 -29.19 5.53
N ALA A 34 -0.98 -29.34 4.48
CA ALA A 34 -2.42 -29.45 4.56
C ALA A 34 -2.81 -30.77 5.27
N GLU A 35 -3.49 -30.67 6.41
CA GLU A 35 -4.21 -31.83 6.96
C GLU A 35 -5.40 -32.18 6.06
N PRO A 36 -5.66 -33.44 5.75
CA PRO A 36 -6.75 -33.82 4.86
C PRO A 36 -8.11 -33.56 5.53
N ILE A 37 -8.87 -32.63 4.98
CA ILE A 37 -10.27 -32.43 5.34
C ILE A 37 -11.10 -33.52 4.71
N ALA A 38 -11.89 -34.26 5.55
CA ALA A 38 -12.81 -35.26 5.11
C ALA A 38 -13.87 -34.69 4.17
N THR A 39 -13.88 -35.14 2.94
CA THR A 39 -14.82 -34.75 1.89
C THR A 39 -16.20 -35.40 2.15
N ASP A 40 -17.19 -34.51 2.37
CA ASP A 40 -18.60 -34.87 2.20
C ASP A 40 -19.00 -34.37 0.79
N THR A 41 -19.10 -35.32 -0.14
CA THR A 41 -19.40 -35.07 -1.54
C THR A 41 -20.83 -34.61 -1.73
N LYS A 42 -21.01 -33.33 -2.05
CA LYS A 42 -22.17 -32.87 -2.84
C LYS A 42 -21.64 -32.32 -4.16
N GLU A 43 -22.01 -33.04 -5.20
CA GLU A 43 -21.80 -32.68 -6.60
C GLU A 43 -22.48 -31.31 -6.86
N VAL A 44 -21.67 -30.27 -7.09
CA VAL A 44 -22.11 -28.96 -7.57
C VAL A 44 -21.43 -28.77 -8.92
N GLU A 45 -22.24 -28.55 -9.95
CA GLU A 45 -21.77 -28.27 -11.30
C GLU A 45 -20.72 -27.15 -11.29
N GLN A 46 -19.57 -27.50 -11.82
CA GLN A 46 -18.40 -26.66 -11.99
C GLN A 46 -18.72 -25.58 -13.06
N PRO A 47 -18.60 -24.29 -12.75
CA PRO A 47 -18.51 -23.29 -13.81
C PRO A 47 -17.20 -23.56 -14.57
N ALA A 48 -17.29 -23.63 -15.88
CA ALA A 48 -16.17 -23.86 -16.77
C ALA A 48 -15.08 -22.80 -16.51
N ALA A 49 -13.85 -23.27 -16.33
CA ALA A 49 -12.68 -22.40 -16.35
C ALA A 49 -12.71 -21.55 -17.62
N THR A 50 -12.76 -20.26 -17.48
CA THR A 50 -12.70 -19.32 -18.60
C THR A 50 -11.25 -19.34 -19.08
N GLU A 51 -11.00 -20.02 -20.20
CA GLU A 51 -9.73 -19.90 -20.92
C GLU A 51 -9.56 -18.40 -21.28
N SER A 52 -8.52 -17.78 -20.74
CA SER A 52 -8.09 -16.44 -21.14
C SER A 52 -7.71 -16.49 -22.62
N SER A 53 -8.59 -16.03 -23.49
CA SER A 53 -8.32 -15.93 -24.92
C SER A 53 -7.74 -14.54 -25.25
N ALA A 54 -6.73 -14.53 -26.11
CA ALA A 54 -6.03 -13.36 -26.64
C ALA A 54 -6.91 -12.38 -27.48
N ASP A 55 -8.23 -12.45 -27.38
CA ASP A 55 -9.21 -11.65 -28.12
C ASP A 55 -10.31 -11.08 -27.20
N GLU A 56 -9.96 -10.64 -25.98
CA GLU A 56 -10.94 -9.93 -25.16
C GLU A 56 -11.28 -8.59 -25.81
N VAL A 57 -12.51 -8.48 -26.31
CA VAL A 57 -13.01 -7.23 -26.92
C VAL A 57 -13.19 -6.19 -25.81
N ALA A 58 -12.46 -5.08 -25.92
CA ALA A 58 -12.60 -3.97 -24.99
C ALA A 58 -14.07 -3.54 -24.87
N PRO A 59 -14.61 -3.40 -23.64
CA PRO A 59 -15.91 -2.79 -23.44
C PRO A 59 -15.94 -1.37 -24.05
N GLU A 60 -17.12 -0.95 -24.52
CA GLU A 60 -17.29 0.38 -25.11
C GLU A 60 -17.00 1.46 -24.04
N HIS A 61 -16.27 2.51 -24.39
CA HIS A 61 -15.83 3.59 -23.50
C HIS A 61 -15.01 3.13 -22.27
N SER A 62 -14.14 2.14 -22.45
CA SER A 62 -13.26 1.67 -21.38
C SER A 62 -11.80 1.62 -21.79
N TYR A 63 -10.91 1.65 -20.81
CA TYR A 63 -9.49 1.41 -20.98
C TYR A 63 -8.96 0.53 -19.84
N ARG A 64 -7.79 -0.07 -20.03
CA ARG A 64 -7.12 -0.85 -18.99
C ARG A 64 -6.47 0.07 -17.96
N SER A 65 -6.91 -0.03 -16.70
CA SER A 65 -6.34 0.74 -15.58
C SER A 65 -4.84 0.50 -15.44
N GLU A 66 -4.07 1.54 -15.31
CA GLU A 66 -2.64 1.46 -15.03
C GLU A 66 -2.31 0.99 -13.61
N LEU A 67 -3.32 0.89 -12.72
CA LEU A 67 -3.16 0.40 -11.36
C LEU A 67 -3.48 -1.09 -11.22
N THR A 68 -4.49 -1.58 -11.97
CA THR A 68 -5.02 -2.95 -11.82
C THR A 68 -5.10 -3.73 -13.13
N ASN A 69 -4.93 -3.07 -14.29
CA ASN A 69 -5.19 -3.64 -15.61
C ASN A 69 -6.64 -4.12 -15.81
N GLU A 70 -7.57 -3.76 -14.94
CA GLU A 70 -8.99 -3.99 -15.13
C GLU A 70 -9.59 -2.96 -16.11
N TRP A 71 -10.70 -3.33 -16.76
CA TRP A 71 -11.43 -2.40 -17.58
C TRP A 71 -12.18 -1.38 -16.72
N ILE A 72 -11.84 -0.11 -16.87
CA ILE A 72 -12.50 1.01 -16.19
C ILE A 72 -12.93 2.07 -17.22
N ASP A 73 -13.75 3.03 -16.80
CA ASP A 73 -14.26 4.10 -17.64
C ASP A 73 -13.12 4.91 -18.29
N GLU A 74 -13.21 5.17 -19.60
CA GLU A 74 -12.21 5.90 -20.37
C GLU A 74 -12.02 7.34 -19.87
N ASP A 75 -13.03 7.96 -19.29
CA ASP A 75 -12.94 9.30 -18.70
C ASP A 75 -11.93 9.39 -17.54
N LEU A 76 -11.61 8.27 -16.92
CA LEU A 76 -10.62 8.18 -15.84
C LEU A 76 -9.17 8.10 -16.34
N LYS A 77 -8.91 7.98 -17.64
CA LYS A 77 -7.59 7.70 -18.19
C LYS A 77 -6.52 8.67 -17.72
N ASP A 78 -6.83 9.96 -17.75
CA ASP A 78 -5.89 11.00 -17.33
C ASP A 78 -6.02 11.36 -15.84
N GLN A 79 -7.00 10.81 -15.12
CA GLN A 79 -7.21 11.08 -13.71
C GLN A 79 -6.08 10.49 -12.88
N ARG A 80 -5.43 11.34 -12.07
CA ARG A 80 -4.44 10.87 -11.11
C ARG A 80 -5.13 10.23 -9.91
N PRO A 81 -4.55 9.17 -9.30
CA PRO A 81 -5.12 8.56 -8.11
C PRO A 81 -4.98 9.46 -6.88
N ILE A 82 -5.74 9.15 -5.84
CA ILE A 82 -5.45 9.59 -4.48
C ILE A 82 -4.76 8.45 -3.71
N ALA A 83 -3.97 8.83 -2.71
CA ALA A 83 -3.41 7.90 -1.74
C ALA A 83 -3.89 8.31 -0.34
N VAL A 84 -4.55 7.45 0.40
CA VAL A 84 -5.20 7.78 1.68
C VAL A 84 -4.54 7.05 2.82
N MET A 85 -4.09 7.80 3.84
CA MET A 85 -3.57 7.22 5.07
C MET A 85 -4.70 6.73 5.95
N VAL A 86 -4.84 5.41 6.10
CA VAL A 86 -5.90 4.77 6.91
C VAL A 86 -5.29 4.19 8.18
N ASP A 87 -5.95 4.46 9.31
CA ASP A 87 -5.55 3.93 10.61
C ASP A 87 -5.84 2.44 10.68
N ASN A 88 -4.84 1.63 11.01
CA ASN A 88 -4.99 0.19 11.16
C ASN A 88 -4.97 -0.27 12.63
N GLU A 89 -5.36 0.61 13.55
CA GLU A 89 -5.61 0.27 14.94
C GLU A 89 -6.97 -0.44 15.08
N ARG A 90 -7.06 -1.42 15.97
CA ARG A 90 -8.29 -2.20 16.20
C ARG A 90 -9.54 -1.32 16.41
N THR A 91 -9.39 -0.18 17.09
CA THR A 91 -10.47 0.76 17.34
C THR A 91 -10.98 1.44 16.06
N ALA A 92 -10.13 1.54 15.02
CA ALA A 92 -10.52 2.09 13.73
C ALA A 92 -11.50 1.18 12.97
N LEU A 93 -11.43 -0.13 13.21
CA LEU A 93 -12.24 -1.12 12.51
C LEU A 93 -13.76 -1.02 12.85
N PRO A 94 -14.64 -1.41 11.90
CA PRO A 94 -14.34 -1.75 10.51
C PRO A 94 -13.96 -0.51 9.69
N HIS A 95 -13.13 -0.69 8.67
CA HIS A 95 -12.82 0.36 7.70
C HIS A 95 -13.96 0.54 6.69
N PHE A 96 -14.07 1.76 6.15
CA PHE A 96 -14.96 2.10 5.05
C PHE A 96 -14.13 2.36 3.79
N GLY A 97 -14.62 1.92 2.62
CA GLY A 97 -14.06 2.22 1.31
C GLY A 97 -12.73 1.50 0.99
N THR A 98 -12.27 0.59 1.87
CA THR A 98 -11.03 -0.17 1.61
C THR A 98 -11.21 -1.24 0.54
N ALA A 99 -12.45 -1.71 0.32
CA ALA A 99 -12.76 -2.63 -0.77
C ALA A 99 -12.61 -2.00 -2.17
N ASP A 100 -12.65 -0.66 -2.27
CA ASP A 100 -12.47 0.09 -3.52
C ASP A 100 -10.99 0.39 -3.84
N ALA A 101 -10.07 -0.09 -2.99
CA ALA A 101 -8.64 0.10 -3.18
C ALA A 101 -8.12 -0.65 -4.40
N ASP A 102 -7.34 0.02 -5.25
CA ASP A 102 -6.57 -0.60 -6.32
C ASP A 102 -5.25 -1.17 -5.82
N VAL A 103 -4.57 -0.40 -4.96
CA VAL A 103 -3.32 -0.80 -4.31
C VAL A 103 -3.36 -0.46 -2.83
N VAL A 104 -2.93 -1.39 -1.99
CA VAL A 104 -2.81 -1.17 -0.54
C VAL A 104 -1.36 -1.40 -0.10
N TYR A 105 -0.77 -0.37 0.48
CA TYR A 105 0.47 -0.50 1.24
C TYR A 105 0.16 -0.74 2.70
N GLU A 106 0.75 -1.76 3.32
CA GLU A 106 0.78 -1.89 4.77
C GLU A 106 2.21 -1.69 5.27
N ILE A 107 2.38 -0.70 6.15
CA ILE A 107 3.69 -0.26 6.61
C ILE A 107 3.64 -0.12 8.13
N MET A 108 4.67 -0.60 8.82
CA MET A 108 4.83 -0.37 10.24
C MET A 108 4.92 1.14 10.50
N ASN A 109 4.03 1.63 11.35
CA ASN A 109 3.97 3.05 11.70
C ASN A 109 4.92 3.42 12.84
N SER A 110 5.16 2.46 13.75
CA SER A 110 5.99 2.62 14.93
C SER A 110 6.53 1.27 15.38
N THR A 111 7.73 1.26 15.97
CA THR A 111 8.27 0.10 16.70
C THR A 111 7.57 -0.14 18.03
N LEU A 112 6.89 0.89 18.54
CA LEU A 112 6.07 0.79 19.75
C LEU A 112 4.80 -0.04 19.48
N ASN A 113 4.13 -0.48 20.52
CA ASN A 113 2.89 -1.24 20.45
C ASN A 113 3.01 -2.46 19.52
N ASP A 114 4.08 -3.26 19.67
CA ASP A 114 4.29 -4.50 18.91
C ASP A 114 4.20 -4.32 17.39
N ARG A 115 4.75 -3.23 16.87
CA ARG A 115 4.81 -2.93 15.43
C ARG A 115 3.43 -2.69 14.80
N ILE A 116 2.69 -1.74 15.36
CA ILE A 116 1.43 -1.27 14.77
C ILE A 116 1.62 -0.74 13.35
N THR A 117 0.72 -1.08 12.45
CA THR A 117 0.76 -0.67 11.06
C THR A 117 -0.20 0.47 10.73
N ARG A 118 -0.07 1.00 9.52
CA ARG A 118 -1.05 1.82 8.81
C ARG A 118 -1.17 1.34 7.39
N PHE A 119 -2.36 1.53 6.83
CA PHE A 119 -2.51 1.43 5.38
C PHE A 119 -2.24 2.77 4.71
N MET A 120 -1.69 2.71 3.50
CA MET A 120 -1.83 3.73 2.48
C MET A 120 -2.61 3.11 1.32
N VAL A 121 -3.84 3.56 1.14
CA VAL A 121 -4.79 3.03 0.17
C VAL A 121 -4.74 3.90 -1.08
N VAL A 122 -4.42 3.33 -2.24
CA VAL A 122 -4.39 4.05 -3.52
C VAL A 122 -5.65 3.72 -4.31
N VAL A 123 -6.35 4.76 -4.76
CA VAL A 123 -7.64 4.65 -5.46
C VAL A 123 -7.63 5.51 -6.71
N LYS A 124 -7.93 4.91 -7.86
CA LYS A 124 -8.05 5.58 -9.16
C LYS A 124 -9.42 6.23 -9.31
N ASP A 125 -10.48 5.48 -9.11
CA ASP A 125 -11.89 5.93 -9.27
C ASP A 125 -12.41 6.55 -7.96
N TRP A 126 -11.73 7.61 -7.50
CA TRP A 126 -12.07 8.25 -6.23
C TRP A 126 -13.33 9.12 -6.27
N GLU A 127 -13.94 9.33 -7.43
CA GLU A 127 -15.21 10.05 -7.53
C GLU A 127 -16.40 9.21 -7.00
N LYS A 128 -16.24 7.90 -6.92
CA LYS A 128 -17.22 6.98 -6.33
C LYS A 128 -17.16 6.85 -4.81
N ILE A 129 -16.15 7.45 -4.16
CA ILE A 129 -15.98 7.31 -2.72
C ILE A 129 -17.08 8.05 -1.96
N GLU A 130 -17.94 7.28 -1.28
CA GLU A 130 -18.91 7.82 -0.33
C GLU A 130 -18.26 8.07 1.03
N GLN A 131 -17.44 7.13 1.50
CA GLN A 131 -16.68 7.22 2.75
C GLN A 131 -15.43 6.32 2.69
N LEU A 132 -14.24 6.87 2.97
CA LEU A 132 -13.00 6.11 3.06
C LEU A 132 -12.18 6.51 4.29
N GLY A 133 -11.80 5.55 5.11
CA GLY A 133 -10.98 5.76 6.31
C GLY A 133 -11.32 4.83 7.48
N SER A 134 -10.96 5.21 8.69
CA SER A 134 -10.61 6.55 9.24
C SER A 134 -9.19 6.99 8.86
N ILE A 135 -9.05 8.30 8.61
CA ILE A 135 -7.78 8.90 8.15
C ILE A 135 -6.82 9.11 9.32
N ARG A 136 -5.53 9.00 9.03
CA ARG A 136 -4.45 9.27 10.00
C ARG A 136 -3.27 10.03 9.40
N SER A 137 -2.33 10.33 10.30
CA SER A 137 -1.12 11.10 9.98
C SER A 137 -0.19 10.33 9.05
N ALA A 138 0.44 11.07 8.10
CA ALA A 138 1.48 10.56 7.23
C ALA A 138 2.86 10.48 7.93
N ARG A 139 3.75 9.76 7.31
CA ARG A 139 5.19 9.68 7.59
C ARG A 139 5.97 10.04 6.33
N PRO A 140 7.26 10.38 6.40
CA PRO A 140 8.07 10.69 5.23
C PRO A 140 7.96 9.67 4.10
N THR A 141 8.00 8.39 4.43
CA THR A 141 7.88 7.29 3.47
C THR A 141 6.60 7.37 2.63
N ASN A 142 5.48 7.78 3.23
CA ASN A 142 4.20 7.83 2.53
C ASN A 142 4.20 8.88 1.40
N PHE A 143 4.94 9.98 1.54
CA PHE A 143 5.11 10.96 0.47
C PHE A 143 5.89 10.38 -0.71
N MET A 144 6.93 9.60 -0.45
CA MET A 144 7.72 8.92 -1.49
C MET A 144 6.90 7.85 -2.23
N LEU A 145 6.11 7.08 -1.49
CA LEU A 145 5.24 6.05 -2.07
C LEU A 145 4.05 6.64 -2.83
N ALA A 146 3.43 7.72 -2.34
CA ALA A 146 2.37 8.41 -3.08
C ALA A 146 2.89 9.06 -4.37
N ALA A 147 4.12 9.59 -4.35
CA ALA A 147 4.73 10.25 -5.48
C ALA A 147 5.01 9.31 -6.66
N GLU A 148 5.33 8.04 -6.42
CA GLU A 148 5.56 7.06 -7.50
C GLU A 148 4.30 6.73 -8.31
N TRP A 149 3.11 6.98 -7.74
CA TRP A 149 1.82 6.90 -8.41
C TRP A 149 1.35 8.24 -8.98
N ASN A 150 2.11 9.30 -8.79
CA ASN A 150 1.65 10.67 -8.99
C ASN A 150 0.34 10.98 -8.23
N ALA A 151 0.09 10.28 -7.12
CA ALA A 151 -1.12 10.40 -6.32
C ALA A 151 -1.15 11.69 -5.48
N VAL A 152 -2.37 12.15 -5.13
CA VAL A 152 -2.55 13.17 -4.10
C VAL A 152 -2.69 12.48 -2.74
N LEU A 153 -1.74 12.68 -1.83
CA LEU A 153 -1.74 12.05 -0.52
C LEU A 153 -2.76 12.74 0.41
N CYS A 154 -3.75 11.99 0.88
CA CYS A 154 -4.74 12.45 1.85
C CYS A 154 -4.39 11.90 3.24
N HIS A 155 -4.18 12.80 4.22
CA HIS A 155 -3.76 12.45 5.57
C HIS A 155 -4.24 13.47 6.59
N ASP A 156 -4.23 13.16 7.89
CA ASP A 156 -4.48 14.12 8.96
C ASP A 156 -3.22 14.33 9.79
N GLY A 157 -2.50 15.40 9.49
CA GLY A 157 -1.27 15.79 10.19
C GLY A 157 -0.09 14.87 9.93
N GLY A 158 0.88 14.98 10.84
CA GLY A 158 2.13 14.25 10.86
C GLY A 158 3.12 14.92 11.82
N PRO A 159 4.21 14.26 12.19
CA PRO A 159 5.27 14.86 12.97
C PRO A 159 5.96 15.97 12.15
N TYR A 160 6.61 16.92 12.84
CA TYR A 160 7.23 18.09 12.20
C TYR A 160 8.20 17.77 11.06
N PHE A 161 8.84 16.61 11.09
CA PHE A 161 9.82 16.21 10.07
C PHE A 161 9.18 15.74 8.76
N ILE A 162 7.85 15.67 8.62
CA ILE A 162 7.22 15.51 7.29
C ILE A 162 7.28 16.80 6.47
N ASN A 163 7.54 17.97 7.08
CA ASN A 163 7.48 19.26 6.41
C ASN A 163 8.42 19.36 5.20
N ASP A 164 9.59 18.69 5.27
CA ASP A 164 10.54 18.67 4.16
C ASP A 164 9.96 17.93 2.94
N TRP A 165 9.15 16.89 3.15
CA TRP A 165 8.46 16.14 2.07
C TRP A 165 7.21 16.86 1.58
N VAL A 166 6.44 17.51 2.45
CA VAL A 166 5.32 18.38 2.07
C VAL A 166 5.78 19.51 1.13
N ALA A 167 6.99 20.03 1.34
CA ALA A 167 7.56 21.14 0.57
C ALA A 167 8.18 20.73 -0.78
N LYS A 168 8.29 19.42 -1.09
CA LYS A 168 8.86 18.96 -2.37
C LYS A 168 7.95 19.33 -3.54
N ASP A 169 8.52 19.67 -4.66
CA ASP A 169 7.77 20.08 -5.87
C ASP A 169 6.90 18.94 -6.42
N TYR A 170 7.34 17.69 -6.29
CA TYR A 170 6.56 16.51 -6.68
C TYR A 170 5.40 16.19 -5.70
N SER A 171 5.42 16.73 -4.48
CA SER A 171 4.46 16.42 -3.43
C SER A 171 3.13 17.09 -3.69
N ALA A 172 2.06 16.30 -3.74
CA ALA A 172 0.69 16.78 -3.72
C ALA A 172 -0.04 16.17 -2.53
N ASN A 173 -0.62 16.99 -1.64
CA ASN A 173 -1.27 16.44 -0.46
C ASN A 173 -2.40 17.33 0.06
N PHE A 174 -3.40 16.70 0.67
CA PHE A 174 -4.43 17.32 1.49
C PHE A 174 -4.25 16.85 2.93
N SER A 175 -4.11 17.78 3.86
CA SER A 175 -3.90 17.47 5.27
C SER A 175 -5.05 17.97 6.14
N GLY A 176 -5.74 17.05 6.81
CA GLY A 176 -6.78 17.33 7.80
C GLY A 176 -8.04 18.04 7.28
N GLY A 177 -8.98 18.26 8.17
CA GLY A 177 -10.22 18.97 7.86
C GLY A 177 -11.19 18.20 6.98
N PHE A 178 -11.04 16.89 6.88
CA PHE A 178 -11.97 16.00 6.18
C PHE A 178 -13.26 15.76 6.97
N ALA A 179 -14.19 15.04 6.38
CA ALA A 179 -15.49 14.77 6.97
C ALA A 179 -15.40 14.02 8.31
N ARG A 180 -16.05 14.52 9.36
CA ARG A 180 -16.09 13.85 10.65
C ARG A 180 -17.48 13.26 10.93
N PHE A 181 -17.51 11.94 10.97
CA PHE A 181 -18.74 11.16 11.20
C PHE A 181 -18.94 10.88 12.69
N ASN A 182 -20.20 10.78 13.10
CA ASN A 182 -20.55 10.35 14.44
C ASN A 182 -20.68 8.82 14.49
N ASN A 183 -19.58 8.15 14.77
CA ASN A 183 -19.50 6.69 14.83
C ASN A 183 -19.35 6.13 16.26
N GLY A 184 -19.49 7.00 17.29
CA GLY A 184 -19.36 6.61 18.70
C GLY A 184 -17.92 6.38 19.18
N LYS A 185 -16.92 6.56 18.31
CA LYS A 185 -15.49 6.39 18.63
C LYS A 185 -14.88 7.71 19.09
N ALA A 186 -13.64 7.66 19.62
CA ALA A 186 -12.85 8.83 19.91
C ALA A 186 -12.60 9.67 18.64
N THR A 187 -12.42 10.99 18.81
CA THR A 187 -12.35 11.96 17.70
C THR A 187 -11.34 11.56 16.63
N GLU A 188 -10.24 10.96 17.01
CA GLU A 188 -9.17 10.51 16.11
C GLU A 188 -9.59 9.40 15.13
N PHE A 189 -10.69 8.68 15.40
CA PHE A 189 -11.25 7.62 14.55
C PHE A 189 -12.53 8.06 13.82
N THR A 190 -12.79 9.34 13.71
CA THR A 190 -14.03 9.87 13.15
C THR A 190 -13.87 10.58 11.81
N GLU A 191 -12.66 10.71 11.28
CA GLU A 191 -12.35 11.46 10.08
C GLU A 191 -12.23 10.56 8.86
N TYR A 192 -12.92 10.95 7.77
CA TYR A 192 -13.02 10.15 6.54
C TYR A 192 -12.94 11.04 5.30
N ILE A 193 -12.44 10.48 4.19
CA ILE A 193 -12.59 11.04 2.85
C ILE A 193 -14.04 10.86 2.40
N THR A 194 -14.57 11.88 1.72
CA THR A 194 -15.79 11.81 0.90
C THR A 194 -15.52 12.49 -0.44
N TYR A 195 -16.18 12.07 -1.51
CA TYR A 195 -16.08 12.79 -2.78
C TYR A 195 -16.82 14.12 -2.70
N ASP A 196 -18.10 14.08 -2.33
CA ASP A 196 -18.92 15.24 -2.17
C ASP A 196 -18.78 15.88 -0.78
N THR A 197 -19.27 17.10 -0.66
CA THR A 197 -19.37 17.82 0.61
C THR A 197 -20.24 17.06 1.61
N TYR A 198 -19.74 16.88 2.83
CA TYR A 198 -20.44 16.22 3.93
C TYR A 198 -20.89 17.21 4.99
N THR A 199 -22.15 17.17 5.39
CA THR A 199 -22.68 17.97 6.50
C THR A 199 -22.99 17.09 7.71
N ASN A 200 -22.23 17.27 8.79
CA ASN A 200 -22.53 16.67 10.08
C ASN A 200 -23.65 17.45 10.77
N SER A 201 -24.88 16.97 10.66
CA SER A 201 -26.07 17.65 11.18
C SER A 201 -26.05 17.82 12.70
N GLN A 202 -25.45 16.88 13.45
CA GLN A 202 -25.37 16.96 14.91
C GLN A 202 -24.41 18.05 15.38
N LYS A 203 -23.35 18.33 14.60
CA LYS A 203 -22.35 19.37 14.90
C LYS A 203 -22.63 20.69 14.16
N GLY A 204 -23.60 20.70 13.24
CA GLY A 204 -23.89 21.84 12.38
C GLY A 204 -22.69 22.30 11.52
N LYS A 205 -21.80 21.35 11.15
CA LYS A 205 -20.56 21.64 10.44
C LYS A 205 -20.52 20.93 9.09
N THR A 206 -20.19 21.70 8.05
CA THR A 206 -19.98 21.21 6.70
C THR A 206 -18.47 21.05 6.43
N TYR A 207 -18.11 19.99 5.75
CA TYR A 207 -16.75 19.63 5.37
C TYR A 207 -16.66 19.49 3.86
N ASP A 208 -15.59 20.01 3.28
CA ASP A 208 -15.30 19.86 1.86
C ASP A 208 -14.89 18.43 1.54
N GLY A 209 -15.54 17.80 0.57
CA GLY A 209 -15.11 16.57 -0.03
C GLY A 209 -13.99 16.78 -1.04
N LEU A 210 -13.52 15.70 -1.67
CA LEU A 210 -12.42 15.77 -2.66
C LEU A 210 -12.70 16.76 -3.78
N LYS A 211 -13.92 16.75 -4.31
CA LYS A 211 -14.35 17.68 -5.37
C LYS A 211 -14.06 19.14 -5.04
N GLN A 212 -14.45 19.59 -3.85
CA GLN A 212 -14.23 20.97 -3.41
C GLN A 212 -12.76 21.24 -3.09
N ARG A 213 -12.07 20.25 -2.51
CA ARG A 213 -10.64 20.36 -2.18
C ARG A 213 -9.79 20.55 -3.42
N PHE A 214 -10.02 19.75 -4.47
CA PHE A 214 -9.34 19.94 -5.75
C PHE A 214 -9.67 21.30 -6.35
N ALA A 215 -10.95 21.70 -6.40
CA ALA A 215 -11.38 22.99 -6.95
C ALA A 215 -10.75 24.20 -6.23
N ASN A 216 -10.48 24.07 -4.93
CA ASN A 216 -9.92 25.15 -4.08
C ASN A 216 -8.39 25.04 -3.91
N SER A 217 -7.73 24.06 -4.53
CA SER A 217 -6.29 23.83 -4.41
C SER A 217 -5.51 24.22 -5.65
N LYS A 218 -4.18 24.10 -5.58
CA LYS A 218 -3.28 24.19 -6.74
C LYS A 218 -3.09 22.83 -7.46
N TYR A 219 -3.64 21.77 -6.91
CA TYR A 219 -3.44 20.41 -7.45
C TYR A 219 -4.44 20.10 -8.55
N THR A 220 -3.95 19.51 -9.63
CA THR A 220 -4.77 19.03 -10.74
C THR A 220 -5.40 17.67 -10.40
N THR A 221 -6.57 17.39 -10.97
CA THR A 221 -7.19 16.07 -10.93
C THR A 221 -6.56 15.10 -11.91
N THR A 222 -5.78 15.61 -12.87
CA THR A 222 -5.07 14.85 -13.90
C THR A 222 -3.60 14.68 -13.55
N TYR A 223 -2.94 13.70 -14.14
CA TYR A 223 -1.50 13.52 -14.04
C TYR A 223 -0.75 14.80 -14.41
N ASN A 224 0.35 15.05 -13.74
CA ASN A 224 1.21 16.22 -13.94
C ASN A 224 2.61 15.82 -14.45
N ASP A 225 3.51 16.79 -14.56
CA ASP A 225 4.87 16.61 -15.11
C ASP A 225 5.75 15.62 -14.33
N TYR A 226 5.34 15.20 -13.13
CA TYR A 226 6.03 14.18 -12.33
C TYR A 226 5.53 12.76 -12.59
N TYR A 227 4.51 12.57 -13.43
CA TYR A 227 4.04 11.25 -13.83
C TYR A 227 5.07 10.55 -14.71
N GLN A 228 5.47 9.34 -14.35
CA GLN A 228 6.51 8.58 -15.03
C GLN A 228 5.97 7.38 -15.83
N GLY A 229 4.65 7.32 -15.99
CA GLY A 229 3.97 6.19 -16.63
C GLY A 229 3.41 5.17 -15.63
N PRO A 230 2.90 4.04 -16.13
CA PRO A 230 2.38 2.96 -15.30
C PRO A 230 3.44 2.41 -14.34
N HIS A 231 3.05 2.15 -13.10
CA HIS A 231 3.93 1.60 -12.07
C HIS A 231 4.24 0.12 -12.31
N PHE A 232 3.25 -0.64 -12.80
CA PHE A 232 3.37 -2.06 -13.04
C PHE A 232 3.39 -2.40 -14.53
N LYS A 233 4.01 -3.53 -14.86
CA LYS A 233 3.82 -4.24 -16.11
C LYS A 233 2.86 -5.38 -15.85
N PHE A 234 1.74 -5.38 -16.52
CA PHE A 234 0.76 -6.45 -16.46
C PHE A 234 1.02 -7.49 -17.56
N ALA A 235 0.78 -8.75 -17.25
CA ALA A 235 0.87 -9.81 -18.24
C ALA A 235 -0.36 -9.82 -19.15
N ASP A 236 -0.17 -10.28 -20.39
CA ASP A 236 -1.30 -10.47 -21.34
C ASP A 236 -2.19 -11.67 -20.96
N GLY A 237 -1.72 -12.54 -20.07
CA GLY A 237 -2.41 -13.72 -19.56
C GLY A 237 -2.12 -13.93 -18.08
N GLU A 238 -2.60 -15.05 -17.54
CA GLU A 238 -2.40 -15.37 -16.13
C GLU A 238 -0.94 -15.74 -15.84
N VAL A 239 -0.36 -15.07 -14.84
CA VAL A 239 0.96 -15.41 -14.30
C VAL A 239 0.79 -16.47 -13.23
N THR A 240 1.35 -17.65 -13.48
CA THR A 240 1.49 -18.72 -12.49
C THR A 240 2.94 -19.11 -12.33
N PHE A 241 3.26 -19.80 -11.23
CA PHE A 241 4.62 -20.29 -10.98
C PHE A 241 4.66 -21.83 -10.90
N ASP A 242 3.70 -22.52 -11.53
CA ASP A 242 3.56 -23.98 -11.47
C ASP A 242 4.76 -24.69 -12.04
N ASP A 243 5.32 -24.21 -13.13
CA ASP A 243 6.48 -24.78 -13.80
C ASP A 243 7.83 -24.26 -13.25
N ARG A 244 7.81 -23.42 -12.22
CA ARG A 244 9.00 -22.83 -11.61
C ARG A 244 9.53 -23.71 -10.49
N SER A 245 10.71 -24.29 -10.66
CA SER A 245 11.36 -25.12 -9.62
C SER A 245 11.87 -24.33 -8.41
N ASP A 246 12.00 -23.03 -8.53
CA ASP A 246 12.40 -22.07 -7.49
C ASP A 246 11.22 -21.40 -6.80
N ALA A 247 9.99 -21.59 -7.29
CA ALA A 247 8.81 -21.09 -6.62
C ALA A 247 8.53 -21.89 -5.34
N ILE A 248 8.11 -21.18 -4.30
CA ILE A 248 7.74 -21.77 -3.01
C ILE A 248 6.24 -21.64 -2.79
N SER A 249 5.65 -22.57 -2.03
CA SER A 249 4.24 -22.47 -1.64
C SER A 249 4.04 -21.26 -0.73
N ALA A 250 3.02 -20.47 -1.02
CA ALA A 250 2.69 -19.23 -0.31
C ALA A 250 1.17 -19.12 -0.08
N THR A 251 0.51 -20.19 0.32
CA THR A 251 -0.93 -20.20 0.59
C THR A 251 -1.30 -19.42 1.85
N THR A 252 -0.36 -19.19 2.75
CA THR A 252 -0.51 -18.34 3.93
C THR A 252 0.72 -17.48 4.12
N ILE A 253 0.51 -16.17 4.22
CA ILE A 253 1.55 -15.17 4.41
C ILE A 253 1.31 -14.49 5.76
N ALA A 254 2.13 -14.78 6.76
CA ALA A 254 2.09 -14.13 8.07
C ALA A 254 3.08 -12.96 8.09
N LEU A 255 2.56 -11.75 8.19
CA LEU A 255 3.39 -10.55 8.17
C LEU A 255 4.04 -10.29 9.55
N PRO A 256 5.20 -9.61 9.60
CA PRO A 256 5.95 -9.39 10.84
C PRO A 256 5.33 -8.29 11.75
N PHE A 257 4.03 -8.06 11.66
CA PHE A 257 3.29 -7.04 12.38
C PHE A 257 2.49 -7.66 13.53
N LYS A 258 3.16 -7.87 14.67
CA LYS A 258 2.58 -8.58 15.81
C LYS A 258 1.34 -7.90 16.39
N HIS A 259 1.27 -6.56 16.34
CA HIS A 259 0.11 -5.82 16.85
C HIS A 259 -1.18 -6.17 16.09
N ASN A 260 -1.11 -6.10 14.78
CA ASN A 260 -2.26 -6.35 13.90
C ASN A 260 -2.47 -7.85 13.67
N GLY A 261 -1.38 -8.65 13.70
CA GLY A 261 -1.43 -10.06 13.31
C GLY A 261 -1.82 -10.24 11.86
N SER A 262 -1.41 -9.29 11.00
CA SER A 262 -1.75 -9.23 9.58
C SER A 262 -1.36 -10.51 8.86
N THR A 263 -2.31 -11.10 8.14
CA THR A 263 -2.13 -12.36 7.43
C THR A 263 -2.91 -12.33 6.13
N LEU A 264 -2.31 -12.83 5.05
CA LEU A 264 -2.96 -13.06 3.77
C LEU A 264 -3.10 -14.56 3.55
N LYS A 265 -4.28 -15.01 3.13
CA LYS A 265 -4.56 -16.42 2.86
C LYS A 265 -5.08 -16.57 1.44
N TYR A 266 -4.42 -17.43 0.68
CA TYR A 266 -4.84 -17.74 -0.67
C TYR A 266 -6.18 -18.49 -0.65
N ASN A 267 -7.10 -18.03 -1.45
CA ASN A 267 -8.41 -18.60 -1.68
C ASN A 267 -8.43 -19.18 -3.10
N GLU A 268 -8.38 -20.50 -3.21
CA GLU A 268 -8.34 -21.22 -4.50
C GLU A 268 -9.61 -21.03 -5.33
N GLU A 269 -10.76 -20.70 -4.68
CA GLU A 269 -12.02 -20.51 -5.39
C GLU A 269 -12.07 -19.18 -6.14
N THR A 270 -11.40 -18.17 -5.63
CA THR A 270 -11.39 -16.81 -6.20
C THR A 270 -10.07 -16.45 -6.89
N GLY A 271 -9.00 -17.22 -6.67
CA GLY A 271 -7.66 -16.93 -7.16
C GLY A 271 -6.99 -15.74 -6.43
N THR A 272 -7.52 -15.31 -5.28
CA THR A 272 -7.10 -14.12 -4.55
C THR A 272 -6.54 -14.44 -3.17
N TYR A 273 -5.86 -13.47 -2.59
CA TYR A 273 -5.42 -13.49 -1.19
C TYR A 273 -6.38 -12.69 -0.33
N ASP A 274 -7.10 -13.38 0.56
CA ASP A 274 -7.97 -12.76 1.56
C ASP A 274 -7.12 -12.17 2.70
N TYR A 275 -7.34 -10.90 3.03
CA TYR A 275 -6.63 -10.22 4.12
C TYR A 275 -7.34 -10.40 5.46
N TYR A 276 -6.55 -10.71 6.50
CA TYR A 276 -6.98 -10.89 7.89
C TYR A 276 -6.12 -10.04 8.82
N GLU A 277 -6.76 -9.53 9.87
CA GLU A 277 -6.07 -8.85 10.97
C GLU A 277 -6.83 -9.05 12.28
N TYR A 278 -6.12 -8.95 13.40
CA TYR A 278 -6.68 -9.20 14.74
C TYR A 278 -7.45 -10.52 14.85
N GLY A 279 -7.05 -11.53 14.07
CA GLY A 279 -7.65 -12.86 14.03
C GLY A 279 -8.98 -12.96 13.28
N SER A 280 -9.38 -11.93 12.54
CA SER A 280 -10.64 -11.88 11.79
C SER A 280 -10.42 -11.45 10.34
N ALA A 281 -11.32 -11.89 9.46
CA ALA A 281 -11.38 -11.41 8.10
C ALA A 281 -11.62 -9.89 8.08
N HIS A 282 -10.82 -9.15 7.29
CA HIS A 282 -11.02 -7.73 7.11
C HIS A 282 -12.13 -7.49 6.11
N LYS A 283 -13.23 -6.95 6.58
CA LYS A 283 -14.39 -6.63 5.75
C LYS A 283 -14.64 -5.13 5.74
N ASP A 284 -14.91 -4.64 4.56
CA ASP A 284 -15.36 -3.26 4.37
C ASP A 284 -16.70 -3.03 5.06
N ALA A 285 -16.84 -1.90 5.76
CA ALA A 285 -18.00 -1.62 6.58
C ALA A 285 -19.26 -1.30 5.77
N ASP A 286 -19.10 -0.82 4.55
CA ASP A 286 -20.22 -0.40 3.69
C ASP A 286 -20.69 -1.56 2.81
N SER A 287 -19.79 -2.14 2.03
CA SER A 287 -20.10 -3.22 1.10
C SER A 287 -20.13 -4.61 1.74
N ASN A 288 -19.57 -4.79 2.96
CA ASN A 288 -19.28 -6.08 3.59
C ASN A 288 -18.36 -6.99 2.75
N ALA A 289 -17.73 -6.46 1.69
CA ALA A 289 -16.80 -7.21 0.88
C ALA A 289 -15.51 -7.52 1.68
N GLN A 290 -14.95 -8.72 1.45
CA GLN A 290 -13.64 -9.08 1.95
C GLN A 290 -12.57 -8.25 1.22
N LEU A 291 -11.58 -7.76 1.95
CA LEU A 291 -10.39 -7.16 1.34
C LEU A 291 -9.52 -8.26 0.74
N THR A 292 -9.34 -8.24 -0.58
CA THR A 292 -8.67 -9.28 -1.35
C THR A 292 -7.70 -8.70 -2.36
N PHE A 293 -6.70 -9.50 -2.78
CA PHE A 293 -5.66 -9.11 -3.72
C PHE A 293 -5.25 -10.27 -4.62
N GLU A 294 -5.09 -10.02 -5.90
CA GLU A 294 -4.52 -10.95 -6.88
C GLU A 294 -2.99 -11.02 -6.76
N ASN A 295 -2.39 -9.88 -6.41
CA ASN A 295 -0.95 -9.71 -6.32
C ASN A 295 -0.52 -9.30 -4.92
N VAL A 296 0.53 -9.94 -4.40
CA VAL A 296 1.16 -9.57 -3.14
C VAL A 296 2.65 -9.37 -3.36
N ILE A 297 3.16 -8.22 -2.94
CA ILE A 297 4.59 -7.88 -2.99
C ILE A 297 5.08 -7.65 -1.56
N LEU A 298 6.09 -8.40 -1.16
CA LEU A 298 6.82 -8.18 0.08
C LEU A 298 8.16 -7.56 -0.25
N GLN A 299 8.37 -6.33 0.20
CA GLN A 299 9.56 -5.54 -0.07
C GLN A 299 10.43 -5.51 1.18
N ASP A 300 11.53 -6.29 1.21
CA ASP A 300 12.51 -6.20 2.30
C ASP A 300 13.16 -4.83 2.29
N THR A 301 13.16 -4.16 3.43
CA THR A 301 13.80 -2.86 3.56
C THR A 301 14.25 -2.60 5.00
N THR A 302 15.04 -1.56 5.18
CA THR A 302 15.42 -1.07 6.49
C THR A 302 14.64 0.20 6.83
N PHE A 303 14.62 0.55 8.10
CA PHE A 303 14.07 1.82 8.57
C PHE A 303 14.96 2.45 9.61
N ALA A 304 14.79 3.76 9.79
CA ALA A 304 15.38 4.52 10.89
C ALA A 304 14.26 5.12 11.75
N GLU A 305 14.52 5.23 13.04
CA GLU A 305 13.65 5.97 13.95
C GLU A 305 14.07 7.44 13.98
N LEU A 306 13.13 8.33 13.72
CA LEU A 306 13.33 9.79 13.71
C LEU A 306 13.04 10.44 15.07
N GLY A 307 12.80 9.64 16.10
CA GLY A 307 12.42 10.05 17.45
C GLY A 307 10.96 9.73 17.78
N GLU A 308 10.67 9.53 19.05
CA GLU A 308 9.32 9.22 19.56
C GLU A 308 8.65 7.98 18.90
N GLY A 309 9.46 7.03 18.42
CA GLY A 309 8.96 5.84 17.71
C GLY A 309 8.52 6.07 16.28
N TYR A 310 8.67 7.28 15.71
CA TYR A 310 8.31 7.57 14.34
C TYR A 310 9.36 7.05 13.36
N LEU A 311 8.91 6.42 12.29
CA LEU A 311 9.77 5.72 11.34
C LEU A 311 9.87 6.43 9.99
N ILE A 312 11.04 6.29 9.37
CA ILE A 312 11.27 6.48 7.95
C ILE A 312 11.88 5.20 7.38
N TYR A 313 11.28 4.66 6.33
CA TYR A 313 11.83 3.51 5.63
C TYR A 313 12.84 3.94 4.58
N ASN A 314 13.85 3.11 4.36
CA ASN A 314 14.78 3.27 3.25
C ASN A 314 14.11 2.80 1.94
N ALA A 315 13.22 3.65 1.41
CA ALA A 315 12.48 3.37 0.19
C ALA A 315 13.30 3.63 -1.09
N ILE A 316 14.51 4.16 -0.99
CA ILE A 316 15.42 4.40 -2.12
C ILE A 316 16.58 3.44 -2.00
N ASP A 317 16.61 2.42 -2.85
CA ASP A 317 17.66 1.39 -2.82
C ASP A 317 17.78 0.73 -4.21
N SER A 318 18.74 -0.15 -4.37
CA SER A 318 18.99 -0.86 -5.62
C SER A 318 19.35 -2.32 -5.36
N GLY A 319 18.51 -3.22 -5.90
CA GLY A 319 18.76 -4.66 -5.87
C GLY A 319 18.52 -5.31 -4.50
N ARG A 320 17.70 -4.71 -3.63
CA ARG A 320 17.26 -5.37 -2.40
C ARG A 320 16.26 -6.48 -2.69
N SER A 321 16.23 -7.47 -1.82
CA SER A 321 15.36 -8.64 -1.94
C SER A 321 13.90 -8.31 -1.65
N GLY A 322 13.04 -9.19 -2.11
CA GLY A 322 11.61 -9.21 -1.85
C GLY A 322 10.98 -10.48 -2.39
N TYR A 323 9.66 -10.52 -2.36
CA TYR A 323 8.89 -11.60 -2.94
C TYR A 323 7.76 -11.03 -3.79
N TYR A 324 7.53 -11.61 -4.96
CA TYR A 324 6.27 -11.49 -5.68
C TYR A 324 5.48 -12.78 -5.51
N ILE A 325 4.22 -12.65 -5.13
CA ILE A 325 3.36 -13.73 -4.70
C ILE A 325 2.03 -13.60 -5.42
N THR A 326 1.62 -14.66 -6.10
CA THR A 326 0.33 -14.79 -6.78
C THR A 326 -0.03 -16.25 -6.90
N GLN A 327 -1.29 -16.59 -7.09
CA GLN A 327 -1.77 -17.96 -7.33
C GLN A 327 -1.22 -19.00 -6.33
N GLY A 328 -1.18 -18.65 -5.05
CA GLY A 328 -0.71 -19.55 -3.98
C GLY A 328 0.79 -19.83 -3.94
N LYS A 329 1.59 -19.14 -4.78
CA LYS A 329 3.04 -19.33 -4.91
C LYS A 329 3.80 -18.02 -4.87
N ALA A 330 5.08 -18.09 -4.51
CA ALA A 330 5.98 -16.95 -4.46
C ALA A 330 7.28 -17.25 -5.20
N ILE A 331 7.84 -16.22 -5.81
CA ILE A 331 9.22 -16.16 -6.30
C ILE A 331 9.99 -15.05 -5.60
N GLU A 332 11.30 -15.23 -5.48
CA GLU A 332 12.17 -14.14 -5.03
C GLU A 332 12.29 -13.07 -6.13
N VAL A 333 12.23 -11.82 -5.71
CA VAL A 333 12.47 -10.66 -6.57
C VAL A 333 13.54 -9.76 -5.96
N THR A 334 14.11 -8.90 -6.79
CA THR A 334 14.87 -7.73 -6.33
C THR A 334 14.11 -6.47 -6.70
N TRP A 335 14.20 -5.44 -5.88
CA TRP A 335 13.57 -4.16 -6.17
C TRP A 335 14.57 -3.01 -6.23
N THR A 336 14.22 -1.99 -7.00
CA THR A 336 15.02 -0.78 -7.19
C THR A 336 14.12 0.44 -7.25
N LYS A 337 14.46 1.48 -6.48
CA LYS A 337 13.88 2.82 -6.56
C LYS A 337 15.00 3.84 -6.55
N SER A 338 15.14 4.62 -7.61
CA SER A 338 16.32 5.47 -7.86
C SER A 338 16.26 6.85 -7.20
N SER A 339 15.07 7.33 -6.83
CA SER A 339 14.85 8.62 -6.16
C SER A 339 13.55 8.65 -5.38
N GLU A 340 13.33 9.74 -4.62
CA GLU A 340 12.14 9.89 -3.77
C GLU A 340 10.81 9.72 -4.52
N ASN A 341 10.74 10.21 -5.76
CA ASN A 341 9.53 10.15 -6.60
C ASN A 341 9.62 9.19 -7.78
N ALA A 342 10.70 8.41 -7.90
CA ALA A 342 10.80 7.40 -8.95
C ALA A 342 9.85 6.22 -8.66
N ILE A 343 9.43 5.54 -9.71
CA ILE A 343 8.72 4.27 -9.62
C ILE A 343 9.64 3.21 -8.99
N THR A 344 9.08 2.35 -8.16
CA THR A 344 9.75 1.15 -7.68
C THR A 344 9.59 0.04 -8.72
N HIS A 345 10.70 -0.50 -9.20
CA HIS A 345 10.73 -1.59 -10.17
C HIS A 345 11.10 -2.90 -9.47
N TYR A 346 10.47 -4.00 -9.89
CA TYR A 346 10.70 -5.33 -9.36
C TYR A 346 11.21 -6.26 -10.45
N TYR A 347 12.27 -6.99 -10.15
CA TYR A 347 12.94 -7.90 -11.10
C TYR A 347 12.97 -9.31 -10.51
N ASP A 348 12.67 -10.31 -11.32
CA ASP A 348 12.88 -11.72 -10.97
C ASP A 348 14.33 -11.94 -10.55
N ALA A 349 14.57 -12.40 -9.33
CA ALA A 349 15.91 -12.58 -8.79
C ALA A 349 16.76 -13.61 -9.56
N LYS A 350 16.09 -14.55 -10.24
CA LYS A 350 16.74 -15.62 -11.00
C LYS A 350 17.10 -15.18 -12.43
N THR A 351 16.20 -14.49 -13.10
CA THR A 351 16.39 -14.09 -14.52
C THR A 351 16.93 -12.69 -14.68
N GLY A 352 16.71 -11.81 -13.71
CA GLY A 352 17.01 -10.38 -13.78
C GLY A 352 16.04 -9.59 -14.68
N GLU A 353 15.00 -10.20 -15.19
CA GLU A 353 13.97 -9.54 -15.98
C GLU A 353 12.96 -8.86 -15.07
N GLU A 354 12.42 -7.73 -15.49
CA GLU A 354 11.36 -7.04 -14.77
C GLU A 354 10.10 -7.91 -14.78
N ILE A 355 9.49 -8.11 -13.60
CA ILE A 355 8.32 -8.98 -13.48
C ILE A 355 7.11 -8.38 -14.18
N GLN A 356 6.24 -9.27 -14.66
CA GLN A 356 4.87 -8.94 -15.02
C GLN A 356 3.96 -9.49 -13.93
N ILE A 357 2.92 -8.72 -13.58
CA ILE A 357 1.97 -9.11 -12.54
C ILE A 357 0.60 -9.44 -13.15
N ASN A 358 -0.24 -10.13 -12.39
CA ASN A 358 -1.60 -10.45 -12.80
C ASN A 358 -2.50 -9.20 -12.80
N THR A 359 -3.50 -9.18 -13.68
CA THR A 359 -4.61 -8.23 -13.61
C THR A 359 -5.29 -8.35 -12.25
N GLY A 360 -5.62 -7.21 -11.62
CA GLY A 360 -6.30 -7.11 -10.34
C GLY A 360 -5.54 -6.29 -9.30
N LYS A 361 -6.04 -6.29 -8.09
CA LYS A 361 -5.54 -5.47 -6.97
C LYS A 361 -4.21 -5.96 -6.45
N THR A 362 -3.42 -5.02 -5.95
CA THR A 362 -2.08 -5.33 -5.43
C THR A 362 -1.92 -4.90 -3.97
N TYR A 363 -1.44 -5.84 -3.14
CA TYR A 363 -0.99 -5.55 -1.79
C TYR A 363 0.54 -5.46 -1.75
N ILE A 364 1.06 -4.41 -1.12
CA ILE A 364 2.50 -4.20 -0.95
C ILE A 364 2.80 -4.00 0.53
N SER A 365 3.75 -4.76 1.06
CA SER A 365 4.24 -4.55 2.43
C SER A 365 5.73 -4.28 2.44
N LEU A 366 6.14 -3.21 3.13
CA LEU A 366 7.53 -2.93 3.46
C LEU A 366 7.84 -3.65 4.78
N ILE A 367 8.70 -4.69 4.74
CA ILE A 367 9.01 -5.60 5.84
C ILE A 367 10.47 -5.55 6.27
#